data_8bb9f5bc926f32f1c9b5eae125dfbea9
#
_entry.id   8bb9f5bc926f32f1c9b5eae125dfbea9
#
_cell.length_a   1.000
_cell.length_b   1.000
_cell.length_c   1.000
_cell.angle_alpha   90.00
_cell.angle_beta   90.00
_cell.angle_gamma   90.00
#
_symmetry.space_group_name_H-M   'P 1'
#
loop_
_entity.id
_entity.type
_entity.pdbx_description
1 polymer ?
#
loop_
_entity_poly.entity_id
_entity_poly.type
_entity_poly.pdbx_seq_one_letter_code
_entity_poly.pdbx_strand_id
1 'polypeptide(L)' 'STTAAQGDIVYNTAPAVGGVVGWICVQGGTSTTSVWKGFGAIVN' A
#
# COMPACT_ATOMS: atom_id res chain seq x y z
N SER A 1 11.10 -2.97 9.63
CA SER A 1 11.77 -1.80 9.08
C SER A 1 10.90 -0.57 9.30
N THR A 2 11.54 0.55 9.62
CA THR A 2 10.83 1.80 9.86
C THR A 2 10.89 2.73 8.64
N THR A 3 11.51 2.30 7.56
CA THR A 3 11.62 3.11 6.35
C THR A 3 11.01 2.37 5.18
N ALA A 4 10.57 3.14 4.19
CA ALA A 4 10.02 2.61 2.96
C ALA A 4 10.62 3.37 1.79
N ALA A 5 10.74 2.71 0.65
CA ALA A 5 11.23 3.31 -0.58
C ALA A 5 10.07 3.48 -1.54
N GLN A 6 10.14 4.53 -2.34
CA GLN A 6 9.14 4.74 -3.40
C GLN A 6 9.08 3.50 -4.31
N GLY A 7 7.88 3.00 -4.52
CA GLY A 7 7.67 1.79 -5.30
C GLY A 7 7.54 0.52 -4.48
N ASP A 8 7.77 0.59 -3.18
CA ASP A 8 7.52 -0.57 -2.31
C ASP A 8 6.04 -0.93 -2.33
N ILE A 9 5.76 -2.21 -2.29
CA ILE A 9 4.39 -2.72 -2.35
C ILE A 9 4.14 -3.63 -1.16
N VAL A 10 2.99 -3.43 -0.51
CA VAL A 10 2.50 -4.29 0.56
C VAL A 10 1.16 -4.86 0.12
N TYR A 11 1.04 -6.19 0.13
CA TYR A 11 -0.20 -6.84 -0.24
C TYR A 11 -1.16 -6.90 0.94
N ASN A 12 -2.44 -6.77 0.63
CA ASN A 12 -3.49 -6.90 1.63
C ASN A 12 -3.60 -8.37 2.06
N THR A 13 -3.50 -8.63 3.36
CA THR A 13 -3.58 -9.99 3.88
C THR A 13 -5.01 -10.49 4.01
N ALA A 14 -5.98 -9.59 3.91
CA ALA A 14 -7.40 -9.96 3.99
C ALA A 14 -8.19 -9.21 2.91
N PRO A 15 -7.89 -9.45 1.62
CA PRO A 15 -8.59 -8.76 0.55
C PRO A 15 -10.07 -9.12 0.54
N ALA A 16 -10.91 -8.14 0.26
CA ALA A 16 -12.36 -8.32 0.26
C ALA A 16 -12.98 -7.54 -0.89
N VAL A 17 -14.16 -7.94 -1.27
CA VAL A 17 -14.96 -7.25 -2.30
C VAL A 17 -15.13 -5.79 -1.90
N GLY A 18 -14.84 -4.88 -2.82
CA GLY A 18 -14.91 -3.46 -2.59
C GLY A 18 -13.65 -2.87 -1.97
N GLY A 19 -12.68 -3.70 -1.62
CA GLY A 19 -11.41 -3.25 -1.06
C GLY A 19 -10.33 -3.12 -2.11
N VAL A 20 -9.08 -3.26 -1.67
CA VAL A 20 -7.92 -3.15 -2.56
C VAL A 20 -7.02 -4.37 -2.41
N VAL A 21 -6.25 -4.65 -3.46
CA VAL A 21 -5.29 -5.76 -3.46
C VAL A 21 -4.12 -5.45 -2.53
N GLY A 22 -3.71 -4.19 -2.46
CA GLY A 22 -2.58 -3.80 -1.64
C GLY A 22 -2.35 -2.30 -1.69
N TRP A 23 -1.16 -1.91 -1.25
CA TRP A 23 -0.78 -0.50 -1.20
C TRP A 23 0.61 -0.34 -1.77
N ILE A 24 0.83 0.79 -2.45
CA ILE A 24 2.13 1.14 -3.00
C ILE A 24 2.63 2.40 -2.33
N CYS A 25 3.92 2.41 -2.00
CA CYS A 25 4.56 3.60 -1.44
C CYS A 25 4.83 4.58 -2.58
N VAL A 26 4.21 5.75 -2.51
CA VAL A 26 4.37 6.79 -3.53
C VAL A 26 5.41 7.83 -3.11
N GLN A 27 5.79 7.83 -1.83
CA GLN A 27 6.82 8.71 -1.32
C GLN A 27 7.58 7.97 -0.23
N GLY A 28 8.87 7.75 -0.46
CA GLY A 28 9.71 7.06 0.51
C GLY A 28 9.93 7.89 1.76
N GLY A 29 10.27 7.23 2.84
CA GLY A 29 10.53 7.89 4.10
C GLY A 29 10.34 6.93 5.27
N THR A 30 10.21 7.50 6.47
CA THR A 30 9.94 6.73 7.67
C THR A 30 8.47 6.35 7.73
N SER A 31 8.09 5.63 8.79
CA SER A 31 6.69 5.25 8.99
C SER A 31 5.77 6.47 9.15
N THR A 32 6.33 7.63 9.51
CA THR A 32 5.56 8.86 9.67
C THR A 32 5.61 9.77 8.45
N THR A 33 6.61 9.63 7.58
CA THR A 33 6.79 10.51 6.42
C THR A 33 6.50 9.83 5.10
N SER A 34 6.47 8.49 5.04
CA SER A 34 6.11 7.78 3.83
C SER A 34 4.63 7.92 3.54
N VAL A 35 4.28 7.93 2.26
CA VAL A 35 2.88 8.03 1.81
C VAL A 35 2.53 6.78 1.03
N TRP A 36 1.43 6.14 1.40
CA TRP A 36 0.96 4.91 0.79
C TRP A 36 -0.41 5.12 0.17
N LYS A 37 -0.62 4.54 -0.99
CA LYS A 37 -1.91 4.60 -1.69
C LYS A 37 -2.38 3.19 -2.02
N GLY A 38 -3.66 2.94 -1.86
CA GLY A 38 -4.24 1.67 -2.25
C GLY A 38 -4.26 1.50 -3.76
N PHE A 39 -4.15 0.26 -4.22
CA PHE A 39 -4.21 -0.05 -5.65
C PHE A 39 -4.91 -1.39 -5.87
N GLY A 40 -5.32 -1.62 -7.11
CA GLY A 40 -5.95 -2.87 -7.48
C GLY A 40 -7.33 -3.03 -6.85
N ALA A 41 -8.30 -2.19 -7.25
CA ALA A 41 -9.65 -2.28 -6.71
C ALA A 41 -10.26 -3.64 -6.99
N ILE A 42 -10.83 -4.25 -5.96
CA ILE A 42 -11.49 -5.55 -6.06
C ILE A 42 -12.96 -5.29 -6.32
N VAL A 43 -13.43 -5.69 -7.50
CA VAL A 43 -14.84 -5.48 -7.88
C VAL A 43 -15.71 -6.61 -7.35
N ASN A 44 -17.00 -6.36 -7.33
CA ASN A 44 -18.00 -7.35 -6.91
C ASN A 44 -18.10 -8.50 -7.91
#